data_8c494e12269c6fce8e6c6a68cc714f09
#
_entry.id   8c494e12269c6fce8e6c6a68cc714f09
#
_cell.length_a   1.000
_cell.length_b   1.000
_cell.length_c   1.000
_cell.angle_alpha   90.00
_cell.angle_beta   90.00
_cell.angle_gamma   90.00
#
_symmetry.space_group_name_H-M   'P 1'
#
loop_
_entity.id
_entity.type
_entity.pdbx_description
1 polymer ?
#
loop_
_entity_poly.entity_id
_entity_poly.type
_entity_poly.pdbx_seq_one_letter_code
_entity_poly.pdbx_strand_id
1 'polypeptide(L)'
;MQKIIFLVSFFALGFGAMAQDPVEIMDKGLVEGDTVPPEIELRKEYDPKRASTLSAMFPGLGQIYNDSWWKAPIIYAGMGTAIYFVHYNNNERKEFTKLAEALIEKQKNGEIINENELRVYRRNADYWRKNRDLVFLTTLAIYGLNIIEASIDAHLKGFNVNDNLANFKPKVGVINNGSPYLGVGVTIPIRSR
;
A
#
# COMPACT_ATOMS: atom_id res chain seq x y z
N MET A 1 16.57 -17.32 13.37
CA MET A 1 16.54 -15.89 12.99
C MET A 1 17.06 -15.58 11.58
N GLN A 2 17.81 -16.46 10.94
CA GLN A 2 18.40 -16.20 9.60
C GLN A 2 17.43 -16.39 8.40
N LYS A 3 16.31 -17.08 8.57
CA LYS A 3 15.37 -17.38 7.46
C LYS A 3 14.37 -16.26 7.15
N ILE A 4 14.19 -15.28 8.01
CA ILE A 4 13.26 -14.16 7.83
C ILE A 4 13.86 -13.03 6.98
N ILE A 5 15.18 -12.88 6.97
CA ILE A 5 15.89 -11.82 6.23
C ILE A 5 15.84 -12.06 4.71
N PHE A 6 15.74 -13.32 4.27
CA PHE A 6 15.71 -13.68 2.85
C PHE A 6 14.38 -13.36 2.14
N LEU A 7 13.27 -13.26 2.87
CA LEU A 7 11.96 -13.01 2.26
C LEU A 7 11.69 -11.51 1.99
N VAL A 8 12.35 -10.62 2.72
CA VAL A 8 12.22 -9.18 2.53
C VAL A 8 13.08 -8.68 1.36
N SER A 9 14.21 -9.33 1.07
CA SER A 9 15.11 -8.92 -0.02
C SER A 9 14.62 -9.31 -1.42
N PHE A 10 13.73 -10.31 -1.56
CA PHE A 10 13.19 -10.73 -2.85
C PHE A 10 12.10 -9.79 -3.38
N PHE A 11 11.46 -8.99 -2.51
CA PHE A 11 10.40 -8.06 -2.91
C PHE A 11 10.94 -6.73 -3.47
N ALA A 12 12.20 -6.41 -3.22
CA ALA A 12 12.81 -5.14 -3.66
C ALA A 12 13.36 -5.17 -5.10
N LEU A 13 13.46 -6.33 -5.74
CA LEU A 13 14.08 -6.49 -7.06
C LEU A 13 13.11 -6.59 -8.25
N GLY A 14 11.80 -6.55 -8.00
CA GLY A 14 10.77 -6.70 -9.05
C GLY A 14 10.25 -5.41 -9.69
N PHE A 15 10.70 -4.22 -9.27
CA PHE A 15 10.13 -2.94 -9.70
C PHE A 15 10.97 -2.16 -10.73
N GLY A 16 11.78 -2.82 -11.48
CA GLY A 16 12.59 -2.20 -12.53
C GLY A 16 12.28 -2.75 -13.91
N ALA A 17 11.37 -2.17 -14.62
CA ALA A 17 11.24 -2.01 -16.06
C ALA A 17 9.79 -2.04 -16.54
N MET A 18 9.08 -0.93 -16.39
CA MET A 18 8.06 -0.53 -17.38
C MET A 18 8.67 0.62 -18.17
N ALA A 19 9.27 0.28 -19.29
CA ALA A 19 9.71 1.25 -20.28
C ALA A 19 8.47 2.03 -20.75
N GLN A 20 8.53 3.33 -20.58
CA GLN A 20 7.57 4.24 -21.21
C GLN A 20 7.88 4.26 -22.69
N ASP A 21 6.92 3.88 -23.52
CA ASP A 21 7.01 4.10 -24.95
C ASP A 21 7.11 5.61 -25.22
N PRO A 22 8.00 6.07 -26.09
CA PRO A 22 8.09 7.47 -26.46
C PRO A 22 6.80 7.87 -27.17
N VAL A 23 6.09 8.85 -26.59
CA VAL A 23 4.96 9.50 -27.25
C VAL A 23 5.48 10.23 -28.48
N GLU A 24 5.14 9.70 -29.64
CA GLU A 24 5.39 10.32 -30.94
C GLU A 24 4.51 11.59 -31.02
N ILE A 25 5.15 12.74 -30.86
CA ILE A 25 4.49 14.04 -31.04
C ILE A 25 4.28 14.23 -32.53
N MET A 26 3.11 13.86 -33.02
CA MET A 26 2.67 14.27 -34.33
C MET A 26 2.43 15.78 -34.33
N ASP A 27 3.34 16.51 -34.96
CA ASP A 27 3.18 17.92 -35.33
C ASP A 27 1.99 18.04 -36.31
N LYS A 28 0.78 18.29 -35.76
CA LYS A 28 -0.36 18.75 -36.55
C LYS A 28 -0.35 20.26 -36.55
N GLY A 29 -0.04 20.78 -37.72
CA GLY A 29 -0.02 22.19 -38.05
C GLY A 29 -1.21 22.97 -37.47
N LEU A 30 -0.87 24.11 -36.92
CA LEU A 30 -1.79 25.12 -36.38
C LEU A 30 -2.79 25.53 -37.46
N VAL A 31 -4.03 25.07 -37.36
CA VAL A 31 -5.17 25.70 -38.03
C VAL A 31 -5.71 26.75 -37.05
N GLU A 32 -5.40 27.97 -37.38
CA GLU A 32 -5.95 29.16 -36.72
C GLU A 32 -7.45 29.24 -37.03
N GLY A 33 -8.32 29.15 -36.00
CA GLY A 33 -9.68 29.61 -36.15
C GLY A 33 -10.86 28.74 -35.71
N ASP A 34 -10.68 27.72 -34.91
CA ASP A 34 -11.82 27.06 -34.26
C ASP A 34 -11.72 27.20 -32.75
N THR A 35 -12.63 28.02 -32.17
CA THR A 35 -12.92 27.99 -30.75
C THR A 35 -13.58 26.62 -30.44
N VAL A 36 -12.75 25.61 -30.20
CA VAL A 36 -13.23 24.30 -29.67
C VAL A 36 -13.91 24.64 -28.35
N PRO A 37 -15.20 24.32 -28.18
CA PRO A 37 -15.85 24.48 -26.88
C PRO A 37 -15.01 23.71 -25.86
N PRO A 38 -14.82 24.21 -24.63
CA PRO A 38 -14.11 23.45 -23.62
C PRO A 38 -14.79 22.09 -23.51
N GLU A 39 -14.08 21.05 -23.94
CA GLU A 39 -14.51 19.67 -23.77
C GLU A 39 -14.76 19.49 -22.27
N ILE A 40 -16.03 19.41 -21.89
CA ILE A 40 -16.43 19.14 -20.52
C ILE A 40 -16.04 17.68 -20.29
N GLU A 41 -14.79 17.44 -19.92
CA GLU A 41 -14.40 16.15 -19.39
C GLU A 41 -15.32 15.86 -18.21
N LEU A 42 -16.27 14.93 -18.41
CA LEU A 42 -17.08 14.37 -17.34
C LEU A 42 -16.13 13.59 -16.41
N ARG A 43 -15.46 14.30 -15.51
CA ARG A 43 -14.59 13.69 -14.51
C ARG A 43 -15.43 12.79 -13.63
N LYS A 44 -15.00 11.56 -13.50
CA LYS A 44 -15.58 10.59 -12.56
C LYS A 44 -15.41 11.15 -11.15
N GLU A 45 -16.53 11.46 -10.50
CA GLU A 45 -16.54 11.89 -9.11
C GLU A 45 -16.39 10.67 -8.20
N TYR A 46 -15.35 10.67 -7.37
CA TYR A 46 -15.09 9.61 -6.39
C TYR A 46 -15.70 10.01 -5.05
N ASP A 47 -16.61 9.19 -4.52
CA ASP A 47 -17.21 9.38 -3.20
C ASP A 47 -16.34 8.70 -2.11
N PRO A 48 -15.72 9.48 -1.22
CA PRO A 48 -14.86 8.95 -0.14
C PRO A 48 -15.59 8.02 0.82
N LYS A 49 -16.90 8.24 1.04
CA LYS A 49 -17.72 7.38 1.91
C LYS A 49 -17.93 6.02 1.25
N ARG A 50 -18.18 5.99 -0.05
CA ARG A 50 -18.30 4.73 -0.79
C ARG A 50 -16.97 3.98 -0.83
N ALA A 51 -15.86 4.67 -1.08
CA ALA A 51 -14.53 4.05 -1.10
C ALA A 51 -14.19 3.41 0.25
N SER A 52 -14.41 4.12 1.36
CA SER A 52 -14.16 3.59 2.70
C SER A 52 -15.10 2.43 3.06
N THR A 53 -16.39 2.52 2.72
CA THR A 53 -17.35 1.43 2.97
C THR A 53 -17.00 0.17 2.20
N LEU A 54 -16.62 0.29 0.92
CA LEU A 54 -16.18 -0.84 0.10
C LEU A 54 -14.91 -1.50 0.68
N SER A 55 -13.93 -0.70 1.13
CA SER A 55 -12.72 -1.21 1.78
C SER A 55 -13.00 -1.84 3.15
N ALA A 56 -14.06 -1.37 3.86
CA ALA A 56 -14.51 -1.96 5.11
C ALA A 56 -15.29 -3.27 4.92
N MET A 57 -15.87 -3.52 3.76
CA MET A 57 -16.51 -4.80 3.44
C MET A 57 -15.49 -5.82 2.96
N PHE A 58 -14.65 -5.42 2.03
CA PHE A 58 -13.56 -6.25 1.48
C PHE A 58 -12.31 -5.39 1.29
N PRO A 59 -11.18 -5.81 1.89
CA PRO A 59 -9.92 -5.08 1.74
C PRO A 59 -9.56 -4.91 0.26
N GLY A 60 -9.21 -3.70 -0.14
CA GLY A 60 -8.82 -3.41 -1.51
C GLY A 60 -9.95 -3.02 -2.47
N LEU A 61 -11.24 -3.25 -2.14
CA LEU A 61 -12.34 -2.84 -3.03
C LEU A 61 -12.45 -1.32 -3.20
N GLY A 62 -12.16 -0.56 -2.15
CA GLY A 62 -12.13 0.90 -2.25
C GLY A 62 -11.03 1.40 -3.18
N GLN A 63 -9.88 0.74 -3.21
CA GLN A 63 -8.80 1.06 -4.13
C GLN A 63 -9.19 0.73 -5.59
N ILE A 64 -9.91 -0.36 -5.83
CA ILE A 64 -10.46 -0.70 -7.15
C ILE A 64 -11.51 0.35 -7.56
N TYR A 65 -12.40 0.74 -6.66
CA TYR A 65 -13.38 1.80 -6.92
C TYR A 65 -12.72 3.13 -7.30
N ASN A 66 -11.59 3.44 -6.67
CA ASN A 66 -10.79 4.63 -6.93
C ASN A 66 -9.89 4.52 -8.18
N ASP A 67 -10.04 3.50 -9.03
CA ASP A 67 -9.15 3.22 -10.18
C ASP A 67 -7.66 3.05 -9.80
N SER A 68 -7.40 2.68 -8.53
CA SER A 68 -6.08 2.35 -7.99
C SER A 68 -5.92 0.83 -7.84
N TRP A 69 -6.42 0.06 -8.82
CA TRP A 69 -6.53 -1.40 -8.80
C TRP A 69 -5.20 -2.13 -8.52
N TRP A 70 -4.07 -1.53 -8.91
CA TRP A 70 -2.73 -2.09 -8.70
C TRP A 70 -2.37 -2.23 -7.20
N LYS A 71 -3.02 -1.47 -6.31
CA LYS A 71 -2.84 -1.57 -4.85
C LYS A 71 -3.51 -2.83 -4.28
N ALA A 72 -4.59 -3.31 -4.88
CA ALA A 72 -5.36 -4.44 -4.38
C ALA A 72 -4.53 -5.74 -4.29
N PRO A 73 -3.74 -6.17 -5.28
CA PRO A 73 -2.87 -7.34 -5.16
C PRO A 73 -1.88 -7.25 -4.01
N ILE A 74 -1.35 -6.05 -3.72
CA ILE A 74 -0.40 -5.82 -2.62
C ILE A 74 -1.10 -6.04 -1.28
N ILE A 75 -2.32 -5.51 -1.12
CA ILE A 75 -3.14 -5.67 0.08
C ILE A 75 -3.43 -7.16 0.32
N TYR A 76 -3.86 -7.89 -0.71
CA TYR A 76 -4.15 -9.33 -0.59
C TYR A 76 -2.90 -10.16 -0.29
N ALA A 77 -1.75 -9.83 -0.87
CA ALA A 77 -0.49 -10.48 -0.56
C ALA A 77 -0.09 -10.26 0.91
N GLY A 78 -0.23 -9.03 1.40
CA GLY A 78 0.02 -8.68 2.81
C GLY A 78 -0.92 -9.42 3.76
N MET A 79 -2.22 -9.46 3.47
CA MET A 79 -3.21 -10.19 4.27
C MET A 79 -2.96 -11.70 4.25
N GLY A 80 -2.67 -12.29 3.10
CA GLY A 80 -2.34 -13.72 2.99
C GLY A 80 -1.12 -14.07 3.84
N THR A 81 -0.09 -13.24 3.82
CA THR A 81 1.10 -13.38 4.65
C THR A 81 0.75 -13.29 6.14
N ALA A 82 -0.08 -12.33 6.54
CA ALA A 82 -0.51 -12.18 7.93
C ALA A 82 -1.32 -13.40 8.41
N ILE A 83 -2.27 -13.89 7.62
CA ILE A 83 -3.05 -15.10 7.92
C ILE A 83 -2.12 -16.31 8.10
N TYR A 84 -1.13 -16.45 7.21
CA TYR A 84 -0.14 -17.51 7.33
C TYR A 84 0.61 -17.44 8.66
N PHE A 85 1.11 -16.25 9.07
CA PHE A 85 1.83 -16.12 10.33
C PHE A 85 0.93 -16.30 11.55
N VAL A 86 -0.32 -15.88 11.53
CA VAL A 86 -1.29 -16.18 12.60
C VAL A 86 -1.46 -17.70 12.75
N HIS A 87 -1.63 -18.41 11.63
CA HIS A 87 -1.81 -19.85 11.62
C HIS A 87 -0.54 -20.57 12.11
N TYR A 88 0.63 -20.18 11.61
CA TYR A 88 1.92 -20.70 12.01
C TYR A 88 2.15 -20.55 13.52
N ASN A 89 2.04 -19.35 14.06
CA ASN A 89 2.21 -19.10 15.49
C ASN A 89 1.20 -19.88 16.35
N ASN A 90 -0.04 -20.03 15.84
CA ASN A 90 -1.05 -20.81 16.54
C ASN A 90 -0.75 -22.31 16.56
N ASN A 91 -0.18 -22.85 15.50
CA ASN A 91 0.22 -24.26 15.45
C ASN A 91 1.38 -24.54 16.41
N GLU A 92 2.41 -23.70 16.38
CA GLU A 92 3.53 -23.81 17.33
C GLU A 92 3.05 -23.73 18.79
N ARG A 93 2.14 -22.77 19.08
CA ARG A 93 1.52 -22.69 20.40
C ARG A 93 0.83 -24.00 20.80
N LYS A 94 0.04 -24.58 19.89
CA LYS A 94 -0.69 -25.83 20.14
C LYS A 94 0.26 -26.99 20.41
N GLU A 95 1.38 -27.09 19.70
CA GLU A 95 2.38 -28.14 19.93
C GLU A 95 2.98 -28.05 21.34
N PHE A 96 3.47 -26.89 21.73
CA PHE A 96 4.00 -26.71 23.08
C PHE A 96 2.94 -26.89 24.18
N THR A 97 1.68 -26.54 23.90
CA THR A 97 0.58 -26.79 24.83
C THR A 97 0.35 -28.28 25.01
N LYS A 98 0.32 -29.07 23.92
CA LYS A 98 0.17 -30.55 24.00
C LYS A 98 1.31 -31.21 24.76
N LEU A 99 2.56 -30.76 24.53
CA LEU A 99 3.72 -31.26 25.26
C LEU A 99 3.61 -30.98 26.76
N ALA A 100 3.17 -29.80 27.14
CA ALA A 100 2.94 -29.45 28.54
C ALA A 100 1.79 -30.28 29.16
N GLU A 101 0.70 -30.46 28.44
CA GLU A 101 -0.46 -31.26 28.87
C GLU A 101 -0.07 -32.74 29.08
N ALA A 102 0.75 -33.30 28.19
CA ALA A 102 1.24 -34.68 28.31
C ALA A 102 2.10 -34.88 29.60
N LEU A 103 2.93 -33.91 29.94
CA LEU A 103 3.68 -33.96 31.21
C LEU A 103 2.78 -33.82 32.43
N ILE A 104 1.75 -32.97 32.36
CA ILE A 104 0.77 -32.83 33.45
C ILE A 104 -0.03 -34.13 33.65
N GLU A 105 -0.37 -34.82 32.55
CA GLU A 105 -1.08 -36.07 32.61
C GLU A 105 -0.20 -37.18 33.26
N LYS A 106 1.08 -37.27 32.88
CA LYS A 106 2.04 -38.17 33.55
C LYS A 106 2.14 -37.88 35.05
N GLN A 107 2.23 -36.61 35.42
CA GLN A 107 2.28 -36.21 36.84
C GLN A 107 1.01 -36.65 37.60
N LYS A 108 -0.17 -36.50 36.98
CA LYS A 108 -1.44 -36.99 37.59
C LYS A 108 -1.47 -38.51 37.79
N ASN A 109 -0.80 -39.25 36.92
CA ASN A 109 -0.68 -40.68 37.01
C ASN A 109 0.39 -41.16 38.00
N GLY A 110 1.01 -40.23 38.73
CA GLY A 110 2.01 -40.53 39.76
C GLY A 110 3.44 -40.69 39.21
N GLU A 111 3.68 -40.37 37.94
CA GLU A 111 5.02 -40.40 37.38
C GLU A 111 5.84 -39.16 37.81
N ILE A 112 7.12 -39.35 38.04
CA ILE A 112 8.05 -38.24 38.32
C ILE A 112 8.33 -37.50 37.00
N ILE A 113 7.97 -36.25 36.93
CA ILE A 113 8.22 -35.40 35.76
C ILE A 113 9.35 -34.42 36.00
N ASN A 114 9.94 -33.94 34.90
CA ASN A 114 10.90 -32.84 34.96
C ASN A 114 10.14 -31.49 34.96
N GLU A 115 10.04 -30.86 36.15
CA GLU A 115 9.38 -29.55 36.33
C GLU A 115 10.02 -28.43 35.49
N ASN A 116 11.31 -28.50 35.18
CA ASN A 116 11.99 -27.54 34.34
C ASN A 116 11.48 -27.66 32.89
N GLU A 117 11.28 -28.86 32.40
CA GLU A 117 10.77 -29.14 31.06
C GLU A 117 9.33 -28.62 30.91
N LEU A 118 8.48 -28.88 31.91
CA LEU A 118 7.11 -28.37 31.94
C LEU A 118 7.09 -26.83 31.90
N ARG A 119 7.97 -26.15 32.65
CA ARG A 119 8.09 -24.70 32.62
C ARG A 119 8.56 -24.18 31.27
N VAL A 120 9.49 -24.88 30.62
CA VAL A 120 9.96 -24.52 29.28
C VAL A 120 8.83 -24.61 28.25
N TYR A 121 8.05 -25.70 28.27
CA TYR A 121 6.93 -25.85 27.33
C TYR A 121 5.84 -24.79 27.53
N ARG A 122 5.44 -24.52 28.77
CA ARG A 122 4.48 -23.44 29.08
C ARG A 122 4.98 -22.07 28.63
N ARG A 123 6.25 -21.75 28.86
CA ARG A 123 6.86 -20.48 28.43
C ARG A 123 6.89 -20.35 26.90
N ASN A 124 7.20 -21.43 26.19
CA ASN A 124 7.16 -21.43 24.71
C ASN A 124 5.72 -21.31 24.19
N ALA A 125 4.75 -21.99 24.78
CA ALA A 125 3.34 -21.84 24.43
C ALA A 125 2.88 -20.37 24.61
N ASP A 126 3.26 -19.71 25.72
CA ASP A 126 2.96 -18.30 25.97
C ASP A 126 3.67 -17.36 25.00
N TYR A 127 4.92 -17.66 24.63
CA TYR A 127 5.66 -16.89 23.63
C TYR A 127 4.94 -16.93 22.27
N TRP A 128 4.57 -18.10 21.79
CA TRP A 128 3.88 -18.25 20.52
C TRP A 128 2.47 -17.66 20.55
N ARG A 129 1.78 -17.73 21.69
CA ARG A 129 0.50 -17.04 21.88
C ARG A 129 0.64 -15.53 21.72
N LYS A 130 1.62 -14.92 22.38
CA LYS A 130 1.88 -13.49 22.29
C LYS A 130 2.22 -13.06 20.86
N ASN A 131 3.04 -13.84 20.16
CA ASN A 131 3.39 -13.55 18.77
C ASN A 131 2.16 -13.64 17.85
N ARG A 132 1.30 -14.65 18.02
CA ARG A 132 0.04 -14.75 17.29
C ARG A 132 -0.85 -13.53 17.51
N ASP A 133 -1.03 -13.15 18.77
CA ASP A 133 -1.90 -12.04 19.16
C ASP A 133 -1.35 -10.71 18.64
N LEU A 134 -0.02 -10.54 18.65
CA LEU A 134 0.65 -9.37 18.08
C LEU A 134 0.43 -9.29 16.55
N VAL A 135 0.64 -10.38 15.83
CA VAL A 135 0.41 -10.41 14.37
C VAL A 135 -1.05 -10.12 14.06
N PHE A 136 -1.99 -10.69 14.82
CA PHE A 136 -3.42 -10.43 14.64
C PHE A 136 -3.76 -8.95 14.86
N LEU A 137 -3.27 -8.35 15.94
CA LEU A 137 -3.49 -6.93 16.24
C LEU A 137 -2.89 -6.02 15.17
N THR A 138 -1.68 -6.33 14.72
CA THR A 138 -1.01 -5.59 13.64
C THR A 138 -1.82 -5.69 12.33
N THR A 139 -2.34 -6.87 12.01
CA THR A 139 -3.18 -7.08 10.82
C THR A 139 -4.45 -6.22 10.88
N LEU A 140 -5.08 -6.15 12.05
CA LEU A 140 -6.26 -5.32 12.27
C LEU A 140 -5.95 -3.82 12.11
N ALA A 141 -4.79 -3.37 12.61
CA ALA A 141 -4.33 -1.99 12.45
C ALA A 141 -4.08 -1.65 10.97
N ILE A 142 -3.39 -2.52 10.24
CA ILE A 142 -3.15 -2.35 8.79
C ILE A 142 -4.47 -2.34 8.02
N TYR A 143 -5.43 -3.18 8.40
CA TYR A 143 -6.76 -3.17 7.80
C TYR A 143 -7.48 -1.83 8.01
N GLY A 144 -7.43 -1.28 9.22
CA GLY A 144 -7.97 0.06 9.51
C GLY A 144 -7.30 1.15 8.66
N LEU A 145 -5.98 1.11 8.52
CA LEU A 145 -5.24 2.04 7.67
C LEU A 145 -5.63 1.91 6.19
N ASN A 146 -5.89 0.70 5.71
CA ASN A 146 -6.37 0.47 4.34
C ASN A 146 -7.73 1.14 4.06
N ILE A 147 -8.65 1.13 5.03
CA ILE A 147 -9.95 1.82 4.92
C ILE A 147 -9.75 3.34 4.84
N ILE A 148 -8.88 3.88 5.70
CA ILE A 148 -8.57 5.30 5.73
C ILE A 148 -7.90 5.74 4.43
N GLU A 149 -6.94 4.96 3.92
CA GLU A 149 -6.24 5.23 2.67
C GLU A 149 -7.21 5.28 1.48
N ALA A 150 -8.17 4.36 1.38
CA ALA A 150 -9.18 4.38 0.34
C ALA A 150 -10.02 5.66 0.35
N SER A 151 -10.37 6.17 1.54
CA SER A 151 -11.10 7.43 1.69
C SER A 151 -10.26 8.63 1.28
N ILE A 152 -8.99 8.66 1.69
CA ILE A 152 -8.05 9.75 1.34
C ILE A 152 -7.81 9.77 -0.18
N ASP A 153 -7.57 8.61 -0.80
CA ASP A 153 -7.33 8.49 -2.24
C ASP A 153 -8.53 9.02 -3.05
N ALA A 154 -9.76 8.71 -2.62
CA ALA A 154 -10.98 9.26 -3.22
C ALA A 154 -11.09 10.77 -3.07
N HIS A 155 -10.78 11.32 -1.89
CA HIS A 155 -10.75 12.77 -1.66
C HIS A 155 -9.73 13.47 -2.55
N LEU A 156 -8.51 12.93 -2.66
CA LEU A 156 -7.45 13.52 -3.47
C LEU A 156 -7.78 13.51 -4.95
N LYS A 157 -8.43 12.45 -5.44
CA LYS A 157 -8.87 12.36 -6.85
C LYS A 157 -10.03 13.30 -7.17
N GLY A 158 -10.88 13.60 -6.20
CA GLY A 158 -11.94 14.61 -6.32
C GLY A 158 -11.40 16.04 -6.26
N PHE A 159 -10.18 16.25 -5.72
CA PHE A 159 -9.59 17.55 -5.59
C PHE A 159 -8.96 17.99 -6.92
N ASN A 160 -9.60 18.93 -7.59
CA ASN A 160 -9.07 19.52 -8.81
C ASN A 160 -7.92 20.48 -8.44
N VAL A 161 -6.70 19.98 -8.45
CA VAL A 161 -5.54 20.87 -8.55
C VAL A 161 -5.61 21.45 -9.97
N ASN A 162 -6.11 22.65 -10.07
CA ASN A 162 -6.17 23.37 -11.35
C ASN A 162 -4.74 23.43 -11.89
N ASP A 163 -4.42 22.64 -12.93
CA ASP A 163 -3.10 22.61 -13.57
C ASP A 163 -2.64 23.99 -14.08
N ASN A 164 -3.53 24.97 -13.97
CA ASN A 164 -3.29 26.37 -14.32
C ASN A 164 -2.67 27.22 -13.21
N LEU A 165 -2.38 26.68 -12.01
CA LEU A 165 -1.79 27.47 -10.92
C LEU A 165 -0.34 27.88 -11.20
N ALA A 166 0.44 27.07 -11.91
CA ALA A 166 1.77 27.44 -12.38
C ALA A 166 2.16 26.55 -13.57
N ASN A 167 2.33 27.16 -14.72
CA ASN A 167 2.79 26.46 -15.90
C ASN A 167 4.31 26.58 -16.01
N PHE A 168 5.03 25.51 -15.70
CA PHE A 168 6.48 25.44 -15.82
C PHE A 168 6.84 25.00 -17.24
N LYS A 169 7.42 25.92 -18.03
CA LYS A 169 7.91 25.59 -19.37
C LYS A 169 9.42 25.80 -19.44
N PRO A 170 10.19 24.80 -19.90
CA PRO A 170 11.58 25.03 -20.22
C PRO A 170 11.66 26.04 -21.37
N LYS A 171 12.47 27.08 -21.23
CA LYS A 171 12.75 28.06 -22.29
C LYS A 171 14.20 27.94 -22.70
N VAL A 172 14.39 27.79 -23.98
CA VAL A 172 15.71 27.91 -24.63
C VAL A 172 15.66 29.10 -25.53
N GLY A 173 16.66 29.97 -25.45
CA GLY A 173 16.73 31.15 -26.28
C GLY A 173 18.15 31.68 -26.43
N VAL A 174 18.31 32.74 -27.18
CA VAL A 174 19.59 33.42 -27.41
C VAL A 174 19.43 34.88 -26.91
N ILE A 175 20.36 35.32 -26.09
CA ILE A 175 20.40 36.73 -25.63
C ILE A 175 20.93 37.60 -26.77
N ASN A 176 20.66 38.92 -26.73
CA ASN A 176 21.03 39.90 -27.78
C ASN A 176 22.50 39.90 -28.21
N ASN A 177 23.40 39.33 -27.44
CA ASN A 177 24.82 39.17 -27.77
C ASN A 177 25.17 37.80 -28.37
N GLY A 178 24.20 37.00 -28.78
CA GLY A 178 24.41 35.69 -29.40
C GLY A 178 24.64 34.51 -28.44
N SER A 179 24.64 34.75 -27.13
CA SER A 179 24.85 33.67 -26.14
C SER A 179 23.60 32.86 -25.91
N PRO A 180 23.63 31.50 -26.01
CA PRO A 180 22.48 30.66 -25.73
C PRO A 180 22.19 30.63 -24.21
N TYR A 181 20.91 30.62 -23.83
CA TYR A 181 20.50 30.41 -22.46
C TYR A 181 19.47 29.30 -22.34
N LEU A 182 19.51 28.59 -21.22
CA LEU A 182 18.52 27.65 -20.79
C LEU A 182 17.85 28.19 -19.51
N GLY A 183 16.54 28.32 -19.52
CA GLY A 183 15.79 28.86 -18.39
C GLY A 183 14.47 28.11 -18.16
N VAL A 184 13.85 28.38 -17.02
CA VAL A 184 12.50 27.89 -16.70
C VAL A 184 11.56 29.08 -16.62
N GLY A 185 10.55 29.09 -17.50
CA GLY A 185 9.49 30.08 -17.44
C GLY A 185 8.39 29.62 -16.51
N VAL A 186 8.00 30.47 -15.54
CA VAL A 186 6.84 30.26 -14.66
C VAL A 186 5.76 31.23 -15.06
N THR A 187 4.60 30.74 -15.50
CA THR A 187 3.45 31.58 -15.82
C THR A 187 2.38 31.36 -14.77
N ILE A 188 2.04 32.39 -14.02
CA ILE A 188 0.96 32.38 -13.01
C ILE A 188 -0.20 33.19 -13.60
N PRO A 189 -1.35 32.54 -13.93
CA PRO A 189 -2.52 33.30 -14.42
C PRO A 189 -3.15 34.06 -13.25
N ILE A 190 -3.08 35.40 -13.31
CA ILE A 190 -3.78 36.29 -12.38
C ILE A 190 -5.17 36.51 -12.94
N ARG A 191 -6.20 35.88 -12.35
CA ARG A 191 -7.59 36.13 -12.71
C ARG A 191 -8.01 37.46 -12.10
N SER A 192 -8.10 38.52 -12.92
CA SER A 192 -8.80 39.73 -12.51
C SER A 192 -10.30 39.43 -12.38
N ARG A 193 -10.88 39.85 -11.27
CA ARG A 193 -12.32 39.75 -10.98
C ARG A 193 -13.07 40.76 -11.77
#